data_cd2ecaf9684a54826b1f842accab2af3
#
_entry.id   cd2ecaf9684a54826b1f842accab2af3
#
_cell.length_a   1.000
_cell.length_b   1.000
_cell.length_c   1.000
_cell.angle_alpha   90.00
_cell.angle_beta   90.00
_cell.angle_gamma   90.00
#
_symmetry.space_group_name_H-M   'P 1'
#
loop_
_entity.id
_entity.type
_entity.pdbx_description
1 polymer ?
#
loop_
_entity_poly.entity_id
_entity_poly.type
_entity_poly.pdbx_seq_one_letter_code
_entity_poly.pdbx_strand_id
1 'polypeptide(L)'
;MQTTRPFTAFALALALALGTPGIVAAQTHAHDGSGEAAIEITLNNGAKWQGDQNMITGMTAIHGTMAANLEAIHAGTLPANAGKEIAADIQKQLDFMVENCVLEPKVDEQFHVVLGEVMNGVSALEKGEVETGAVTIVQALNAYGEHFEHPGWQAFN
;
A
#
# COMPACT_ATOMS: atom_id res chain seq x y z
N MET A 1 78.27 -20.82 -18.23
CA MET A 1 78.53 -20.06 -19.46
C MET A 1 77.58 -18.82 -19.44
N GLN A 2 78.22 -17.69 -19.44
CA GLN A 2 77.70 -16.34 -19.49
C GLN A 2 76.98 -16.05 -20.81
N THR A 3 75.98 -15.19 -20.79
CA THR A 3 75.96 -14.04 -21.69
C THR A 3 74.80 -13.11 -21.25
N THR A 4 75.19 -12.03 -20.86
CA THR A 4 74.85 -10.58 -20.79
C THR A 4 73.85 -10.02 -21.84
N ARG A 5 72.84 -9.26 -21.28
CA ARG A 5 72.28 -7.89 -21.60
C ARG A 5 72.04 -7.52 -23.10
N PRO A 6 71.16 -6.52 -23.40
CA PRO A 6 71.00 -5.21 -22.71
C PRO A 6 69.55 -4.65 -22.52
N PHE A 7 69.51 -3.60 -21.75
CA PHE A 7 68.52 -2.62 -21.53
C PHE A 7 68.07 -1.88 -22.80
N THR A 8 66.80 -1.58 -22.93
CA THR A 8 66.34 -0.38 -23.66
C THR A 8 65.23 0.30 -22.85
N ALA A 9 65.60 1.45 -22.34
CA ALA A 9 64.72 2.45 -21.78
C ALA A 9 63.97 3.14 -22.93
N PHE A 10 62.68 3.33 -22.80
CA PHE A 10 61.98 4.33 -23.58
C PHE A 10 61.13 5.21 -22.65
N ALA A 11 61.31 6.49 -22.85
CA ALA A 11 60.88 7.59 -22.04
C ALA A 11 59.40 7.93 -22.27
N LEU A 12 58.78 8.31 -21.19
CA LEU A 12 57.97 9.50 -20.93
C LEU A 12 57.01 10.01 -22.01
N ALA A 13 55.72 9.89 -21.75
CA ALA A 13 54.77 10.90 -22.17
C ALA A 13 53.72 11.07 -21.07
N LEU A 14 53.83 12.17 -20.34
CA LEU A 14 52.96 12.67 -19.33
C LEU A 14 51.78 13.37 -20.05
N ALA A 15 50.59 12.79 -20.03
CA ALA A 15 49.34 13.46 -20.44
C ALA A 15 48.53 13.69 -19.18
N LEU A 16 48.55 14.91 -18.67
CA LEU A 16 47.58 15.40 -17.69
C LEU A 16 46.22 15.57 -18.39
N ALA A 17 45.33 14.64 -18.17
CA ALA A 17 43.90 14.85 -18.41
C ALA A 17 43.26 15.27 -17.08
N LEU A 18 42.92 16.54 -16.96
CA LEU A 18 42.07 17.09 -15.91
C LEU A 18 40.66 16.53 -16.12
N GLY A 19 40.38 15.35 -15.56
CA GLY A 19 39.05 14.79 -15.45
C GLY A 19 38.39 15.37 -14.20
N THR A 20 37.37 16.20 -14.40
CA THR A 20 36.47 16.66 -13.34
C THR A 20 35.84 15.44 -12.64
N PRO A 21 35.84 15.37 -11.30
CA PRO A 21 35.10 14.33 -10.61
C PRO A 21 33.61 14.65 -10.76
N GLY A 22 32.92 13.91 -11.63
CA GLY A 22 31.48 13.85 -11.62
C GLY A 22 31.03 13.27 -10.27
N ILE A 23 30.41 14.12 -9.45
CA ILE A 23 29.73 13.68 -8.24
C ILE A 23 28.52 12.88 -8.73
N VAL A 24 28.69 11.54 -8.78
CA VAL A 24 27.54 10.63 -8.82
C VAL A 24 26.92 10.74 -7.43
N ALA A 25 25.85 11.55 -7.32
CA ALA A 25 24.98 11.49 -6.16
C ALA A 25 24.36 10.08 -6.15
N ALA A 26 24.94 9.19 -5.38
CA ALA A 26 24.28 7.96 -5.00
C ALA A 26 23.03 8.38 -4.20
N GLN A 27 21.86 8.27 -4.83
CA GLN A 27 20.60 8.29 -4.11
C GLN A 27 20.58 7.04 -3.24
N THR A 28 21.03 7.21 -2.01
CA THR A 28 20.72 6.24 -0.95
C THR A 28 19.23 6.30 -0.74
N HIS A 29 18.51 5.37 -1.36
CA HIS A 29 17.19 5.01 -0.88
C HIS A 29 17.42 4.40 0.50
N ALA A 30 17.31 5.21 1.53
CA ALA A 30 17.16 4.72 2.89
C ALA A 30 15.80 4.02 2.93
N HIS A 31 15.83 2.69 2.78
CA HIS A 31 14.75 1.85 3.26
C HIS A 31 14.81 1.89 4.78
N ASP A 32 14.19 2.91 5.36
CA ASP A 32 13.87 2.88 6.78
C ASP A 32 12.75 1.85 6.94
N GLY A 33 13.07 0.77 7.64
CA GLY A 33 12.23 -0.41 7.73
C GLY A 33 11.04 -0.17 8.67
N SER A 34 9.93 -0.02 8.07
CA SER A 34 8.55 -0.41 8.39
C SER A 34 7.70 0.06 7.22
N GLY A 35 7.97 -0.57 6.06
CA GLY A 35 7.29 -0.22 4.82
C GLY A 35 5.90 -0.83 4.81
N GLU A 36 4.94 -0.11 5.36
CA GLU A 36 3.58 -0.18 4.85
C GLU A 36 3.67 0.31 3.41
N ALA A 37 3.43 -0.59 2.47
CA ALA A 37 3.35 -0.21 1.07
C ALA A 37 2.23 0.83 0.97
N ALA A 38 2.56 2.04 0.56
CA ALA A 38 1.56 3.08 0.36
C ALA A 38 0.52 2.58 -0.65
N ILE A 39 -0.75 2.69 -0.30
CA ILE A 39 -1.85 2.34 -1.20
C ILE A 39 -1.82 3.34 -2.36
N GLU A 40 -1.39 2.90 -3.53
CA GLU A 40 -1.23 3.77 -4.70
C GLU A 40 -2.57 3.92 -5.44
N ILE A 41 -3.35 4.91 -5.07
CA ILE A 41 -4.57 5.34 -5.76
C ILE A 41 -4.35 6.75 -6.30
N THR A 42 -4.79 7.01 -7.53
CA THR A 42 -4.68 8.33 -8.15
C THR A 42 -6.04 9.03 -8.17
N LEU A 43 -6.05 10.36 -8.05
CA LEU A 43 -7.25 11.17 -8.24
C LEU A 43 -7.62 11.28 -9.72
N ASN A 44 -8.90 11.44 -10.01
CA ASN A 44 -9.40 11.73 -11.35
C ASN A 44 -9.16 13.20 -11.74
N ASN A 45 -8.00 13.49 -12.30
CA ASN A 45 -7.59 14.87 -12.64
C ASN A 45 -7.72 15.85 -11.45
N GLY A 46 -7.41 15.39 -10.24
CA GLY A 46 -7.49 16.16 -9.01
C GLY A 46 -8.86 16.11 -8.30
N ALA A 47 -9.87 15.47 -8.88
CA ALA A 47 -11.15 15.19 -8.24
C ALA A 47 -11.22 13.76 -7.72
N LYS A 48 -12.12 13.50 -6.78
CA LYS A 48 -12.41 12.14 -6.33
C LYS A 48 -13.17 11.36 -7.40
N TRP A 49 -13.00 10.03 -7.38
CA TRP A 49 -13.75 9.12 -8.24
C TRP A 49 -15.18 8.98 -7.78
N GLN A 50 -16.10 8.91 -8.72
CA GLN A 50 -17.52 8.65 -8.42
C GLN A 50 -17.85 7.20 -8.71
N GLY A 51 -18.17 6.45 -7.66
CA GLY A 51 -18.70 5.10 -7.78
C GLY A 51 -20.21 5.05 -7.82
N ASP A 52 -20.74 3.83 -7.82
CA ASP A 52 -22.17 3.59 -7.77
C ASP A 52 -22.73 3.45 -6.33
N GLN A 53 -24.04 3.31 -6.20
CA GLN A 53 -24.69 3.16 -4.91
C GLN A 53 -24.32 1.84 -4.21
N ASN A 54 -23.98 0.79 -4.94
CA ASN A 54 -23.58 -0.50 -4.35
C ASN A 54 -22.21 -0.40 -3.72
N MET A 55 -21.26 0.30 -4.36
CA MET A 55 -19.96 0.63 -3.77
C MET A 55 -20.14 1.42 -2.46
N ILE A 56 -20.97 2.48 -2.46
CA ILE A 56 -21.25 3.27 -1.27
C ILE A 56 -21.85 2.40 -0.16
N THR A 57 -22.81 1.55 -0.49
CA THR A 57 -23.47 0.66 0.47
C THR A 57 -22.49 -0.32 1.12
N GLY A 58 -21.70 -1.02 0.31
CA GLY A 58 -20.71 -1.99 0.80
C GLY A 58 -19.63 -1.34 1.65
N MET A 59 -19.08 -0.21 1.19
CA MET A 59 -18.04 0.51 1.95
C MET A 59 -18.59 1.10 3.26
N THR A 60 -19.82 1.60 3.28
CA THR A 60 -20.49 2.02 4.52
C THR A 60 -20.59 0.89 5.53
N ALA A 61 -20.97 -0.30 5.07
CA ALA A 61 -21.10 -1.46 5.95
C ALA A 61 -19.75 -1.94 6.50
N ILE A 62 -18.71 -1.98 5.67
CA ILE A 62 -17.34 -2.32 6.13
C ILE A 62 -16.86 -1.30 7.16
N HIS A 63 -17.03 0.00 6.88
CA HIS A 63 -16.70 1.07 7.83
C HIS A 63 -17.43 0.89 9.16
N GLY A 64 -18.73 0.61 9.12
CA GLY A 64 -19.55 0.38 10.31
C GLY A 64 -19.05 -0.83 11.13
N THR A 65 -18.69 -1.92 10.46
CA THR A 65 -18.10 -3.11 11.12
C THR A 65 -16.81 -2.75 11.84
N MET A 66 -15.92 -2.00 11.19
CA MET A 66 -14.65 -1.59 11.81
C MET A 66 -14.89 -0.62 12.98
N ALA A 67 -15.74 0.40 12.78
CA ALA A 67 -16.06 1.39 13.83
C ALA A 67 -16.62 0.74 15.10
N ALA A 68 -17.46 -0.28 14.96
CA ALA A 68 -18.05 -0.98 16.09
C ALA A 68 -17.04 -1.83 16.90
N ASN A 69 -15.91 -2.22 16.30
CA ASN A 69 -14.96 -3.15 16.90
C ASN A 69 -13.60 -2.51 17.26
N LEU A 70 -13.29 -1.34 16.71
CA LEU A 70 -11.94 -0.75 16.78
C LEU A 70 -11.48 -0.46 18.23
N GLU A 71 -12.39 0.01 19.10
CA GLU A 71 -12.07 0.25 20.52
C GLU A 71 -11.66 -1.05 21.23
N ALA A 72 -12.40 -2.13 21.01
CA ALA A 72 -12.09 -3.44 21.60
C ALA A 72 -10.82 -4.08 21.03
N ILE A 73 -10.53 -3.82 19.75
CA ILE A 73 -9.28 -4.23 19.10
C ILE A 73 -8.09 -3.52 19.78
N HIS A 74 -8.14 -2.20 19.88
CA HIS A 74 -7.08 -1.41 20.50
C HIS A 74 -6.87 -1.75 21.98
N ALA A 75 -7.94 -2.07 22.70
CA ALA A 75 -7.88 -2.48 24.10
C ALA A 75 -7.43 -3.94 24.29
N GLY A 76 -7.32 -4.74 23.20
CA GLY A 76 -7.01 -6.17 23.27
C GLY A 76 -8.09 -6.98 24.02
N THR A 77 -9.34 -6.51 24.01
CA THR A 77 -10.46 -7.10 24.77
C THR A 77 -11.44 -7.90 23.92
N LEU A 78 -11.13 -8.07 22.62
CA LEU A 78 -11.97 -8.88 21.75
C LEU A 78 -12.05 -10.34 22.21
N PRO A 79 -13.26 -10.98 22.12
CA PRO A 79 -13.39 -12.41 22.28
C PRO A 79 -12.52 -13.18 21.26
N ALA A 80 -12.08 -14.37 21.63
CA ALA A 80 -11.12 -15.18 20.85
C ALA A 80 -11.50 -15.41 19.37
N ASN A 81 -12.80 -15.45 19.05
CA ASN A 81 -13.30 -15.68 17.69
C ASN A 81 -13.75 -14.39 16.96
N ALA A 82 -13.77 -13.24 17.65
CA ALA A 82 -14.34 -12.02 17.08
C ALA A 82 -13.59 -11.54 15.83
N GLY A 83 -12.28 -11.73 15.73
CA GLY A 83 -11.53 -11.43 14.51
C GLY A 83 -12.06 -12.17 13.28
N LYS A 84 -12.41 -13.44 13.42
CA LYS A 84 -13.01 -14.23 12.34
C LYS A 84 -14.44 -13.81 12.01
N GLU A 85 -15.21 -13.38 13.01
CA GLU A 85 -16.57 -12.87 12.80
C GLU A 85 -16.52 -11.53 12.04
N ILE A 86 -15.62 -10.62 12.43
CA ILE A 86 -15.36 -9.37 11.71
C ILE A 86 -14.95 -9.67 10.27
N ALA A 87 -14.02 -10.59 10.05
CA ALA A 87 -13.57 -11.00 8.72
C ALA A 87 -14.75 -11.51 7.86
N ALA A 88 -15.59 -12.37 8.41
CA ALA A 88 -16.75 -12.91 7.71
C ALA A 88 -17.80 -11.85 7.37
N ASP A 89 -18.02 -10.87 8.23
CA ASP A 89 -18.95 -9.77 7.96
C ASP A 89 -18.42 -8.83 6.87
N ILE A 90 -17.12 -8.55 6.88
CA ILE A 90 -16.47 -7.75 5.82
C ILE A 90 -16.49 -8.53 4.50
N GLN A 91 -16.18 -9.84 4.50
CA GLN A 91 -16.20 -10.66 3.29
C GLN A 91 -17.57 -10.64 2.59
N LYS A 92 -18.68 -10.68 3.34
CA LYS A 92 -20.02 -10.54 2.77
C LYS A 92 -20.22 -9.24 1.99
N GLN A 93 -19.60 -8.14 2.46
CA GLN A 93 -19.69 -6.87 1.77
C GLN A 93 -18.79 -6.83 0.52
N LEU A 94 -17.62 -7.45 0.58
CA LEU A 94 -16.76 -7.63 -0.59
C LEU A 94 -17.49 -8.43 -1.68
N ASP A 95 -18.08 -9.57 -1.31
CA ASP A 95 -18.85 -10.41 -2.23
C ASP A 95 -20.02 -9.63 -2.83
N PHE A 96 -20.78 -8.90 -1.99
CA PHE A 96 -21.88 -8.04 -2.44
C PHE A 96 -21.41 -7.01 -3.48
N MET A 97 -20.28 -6.34 -3.23
CA MET A 97 -19.76 -5.32 -4.17
C MET A 97 -19.27 -5.95 -5.47
N VAL A 98 -18.58 -7.08 -5.40
CA VAL A 98 -18.10 -7.81 -6.60
C VAL A 98 -19.28 -8.26 -7.48
N GLU A 99 -20.38 -8.67 -6.88
CA GLU A 99 -21.57 -9.15 -7.61
C GLU A 99 -22.45 -8.03 -8.18
N ASN A 100 -22.46 -6.85 -7.54
CA ASN A 100 -23.49 -5.84 -7.80
C ASN A 100 -22.95 -4.49 -8.29
N CYS A 101 -21.67 -4.16 -8.11
CA CYS A 101 -21.12 -2.91 -8.60
C CYS A 101 -21.06 -2.89 -10.14
N VAL A 102 -21.43 -1.75 -10.72
CA VAL A 102 -21.26 -1.46 -12.15
C VAL A 102 -20.53 -0.14 -12.27
N LEU A 103 -19.20 -0.23 -12.33
CA LEU A 103 -18.32 0.93 -12.31
C LEU A 103 -17.76 1.23 -13.70
N GLU A 104 -17.47 2.50 -13.96
CA GLU A 104 -16.66 2.89 -15.11
C GLU A 104 -15.25 2.25 -15.01
N PRO A 105 -14.62 1.81 -16.12
CA PRO A 105 -13.39 1.02 -16.07
C PRO A 105 -12.25 1.65 -15.25
N LYS A 106 -12.11 2.98 -15.29
CA LYS A 106 -11.07 3.68 -14.51
C LYS A 106 -11.40 3.75 -13.03
N VAL A 107 -12.66 3.88 -12.67
CA VAL A 107 -13.13 3.85 -11.27
C VAL A 107 -12.91 2.47 -10.71
N ASP A 108 -13.27 1.44 -11.48
CA ASP A 108 -13.11 0.03 -11.14
C ASP A 108 -11.65 -0.32 -10.88
N GLU A 109 -10.74 0.10 -11.77
CA GLU A 109 -9.29 -0.09 -11.61
C GLU A 109 -8.78 0.47 -10.28
N GLN A 110 -9.15 1.70 -9.94
CA GLN A 110 -8.72 2.34 -8.69
C GLN A 110 -9.40 1.71 -7.46
N PHE A 111 -10.65 1.30 -7.59
CA PHE A 111 -11.38 0.66 -6.50
C PHE A 111 -10.84 -0.74 -6.19
N HIS A 112 -10.38 -1.49 -7.19
CA HIS A 112 -9.73 -2.79 -6.97
C HIS A 112 -8.49 -2.70 -6.08
N VAL A 113 -7.76 -1.58 -6.09
CA VAL A 113 -6.64 -1.36 -5.16
C VAL A 113 -7.14 -1.32 -3.72
N VAL A 114 -8.23 -0.58 -3.45
CA VAL A 114 -8.85 -0.55 -2.12
C VAL A 114 -9.34 -1.93 -1.69
N LEU A 115 -10.07 -2.62 -2.57
CA LEU A 115 -10.60 -3.96 -2.27
C LEU A 115 -9.48 -4.95 -1.97
N GLY A 116 -8.36 -4.88 -2.71
CA GLY A 116 -7.19 -5.72 -2.50
C GLY A 116 -6.62 -5.56 -1.08
N GLU A 117 -6.50 -4.31 -0.60
CA GLU A 117 -6.02 -4.06 0.76
C GLU A 117 -7.03 -4.47 1.83
N VAL A 118 -8.33 -4.26 1.62
CA VAL A 118 -9.36 -4.79 2.52
C VAL A 118 -9.27 -6.32 2.60
N MET A 119 -9.10 -7.02 1.47
CA MET A 119 -8.94 -8.48 1.43
C MET A 119 -7.67 -8.94 2.16
N ASN A 120 -6.56 -8.21 2.04
CA ASN A 120 -5.33 -8.49 2.79
C ASN A 120 -5.59 -8.42 4.30
N GLY A 121 -6.28 -7.38 4.76
CA GLY A 121 -6.67 -7.23 6.16
C GLY A 121 -7.63 -8.33 6.63
N VAL A 122 -8.63 -8.70 5.84
CA VAL A 122 -9.53 -9.84 6.11
C VAL A 122 -8.73 -11.13 6.30
N SER A 123 -7.78 -11.41 5.39
CA SER A 123 -6.92 -12.58 5.50
C SER A 123 -6.07 -12.61 6.80
N ALA A 124 -5.61 -11.45 7.27
CA ALA A 124 -4.90 -11.33 8.54
C ALA A 124 -5.84 -11.61 9.73
N LEU A 125 -7.06 -11.05 9.73
CA LEU A 125 -8.08 -11.33 10.75
C LEU A 125 -8.41 -12.82 10.85
N GLU A 126 -8.56 -13.52 9.72
CA GLU A 126 -8.82 -14.96 9.68
C GLU A 126 -7.69 -15.80 10.30
N LYS A 127 -6.45 -15.35 10.15
CA LYS A 127 -5.26 -15.97 10.75
C LYS A 127 -5.11 -15.66 12.24
N GLY A 128 -5.95 -14.77 12.79
CA GLY A 128 -5.86 -14.33 14.18
C GLY A 128 -4.90 -13.15 14.40
N GLU A 129 -4.38 -12.55 13.33
CA GLU A 129 -3.52 -11.37 13.35
C GLU A 129 -4.39 -10.09 13.42
N VAL A 130 -5.17 -9.98 14.52
CA VAL A 130 -6.29 -9.05 14.61
C VAL A 130 -5.86 -7.60 14.48
N GLU A 131 -4.79 -7.19 15.18
CA GLU A 131 -4.29 -5.82 15.13
C GLU A 131 -3.78 -5.45 13.73
N THR A 132 -2.95 -6.32 13.13
CA THR A 132 -2.44 -6.13 11.77
C THR A 132 -3.58 -6.04 10.75
N GLY A 133 -4.56 -6.95 10.83
CA GLY A 133 -5.71 -6.94 9.93
C GLY A 133 -6.55 -5.69 10.07
N ALA A 134 -6.79 -5.23 11.30
CA ALA A 134 -7.55 -4.01 11.54
C ALA A 134 -6.83 -2.77 11.02
N VAL A 135 -5.53 -2.64 11.25
CA VAL A 135 -4.71 -1.52 10.72
C VAL A 135 -4.78 -1.49 9.21
N THR A 136 -4.57 -2.62 8.54
CA THR A 136 -4.63 -2.71 7.07
C THR A 136 -6.00 -2.28 6.53
N ILE A 137 -7.10 -2.75 7.14
CA ILE A 137 -8.45 -2.36 6.72
C ILE A 137 -8.71 -0.87 6.95
N VAL A 138 -8.34 -0.33 8.11
CA VAL A 138 -8.50 1.10 8.42
C VAL A 138 -7.76 1.98 7.42
N GLN A 139 -6.55 1.62 7.05
CA GLN A 139 -5.77 2.34 6.04
C GLN A 139 -6.45 2.30 4.67
N ALA A 140 -6.95 1.14 4.24
CA ALA A 140 -7.71 1.01 3.01
C ALA A 140 -8.98 1.88 3.01
N LEU A 141 -9.70 1.91 4.14
CA LEU A 141 -10.90 2.75 4.31
C LEU A 141 -10.57 4.24 4.28
N ASN A 142 -9.47 4.67 4.89
CA ASN A 142 -9.03 6.05 4.84
C ASN A 142 -8.61 6.45 3.42
N ALA A 143 -7.83 5.60 2.74
CA ALA A 143 -7.45 5.81 1.34
C ALA A 143 -8.68 5.88 0.41
N TYR A 144 -9.70 5.03 0.64
CA TYR A 144 -10.97 5.13 -0.04
C TYR A 144 -11.62 6.52 0.17
N GLY A 145 -11.73 6.97 1.41
CA GLY A 145 -12.34 8.26 1.72
C GLY A 145 -11.60 9.46 1.14
N GLU A 146 -10.31 9.35 0.92
CA GLU A 146 -9.49 10.38 0.26
C GLU A 146 -9.69 10.45 -1.25
N HIS A 147 -10.00 9.31 -1.90
CA HIS A 147 -9.99 9.18 -3.35
C HIS A 147 -11.37 8.99 -3.99
N PHE A 148 -12.38 8.60 -3.21
CA PHE A 148 -13.73 8.35 -3.72
C PHE A 148 -14.77 9.29 -3.09
N GLU A 149 -15.73 9.75 -3.90
CA GLU A 149 -16.87 10.51 -3.41
C GLU A 149 -17.79 9.60 -2.61
N HIS A 150 -17.97 9.93 -1.33
CA HIS A 150 -18.86 9.23 -0.44
C HIS A 150 -19.49 10.21 0.54
N PRO A 151 -20.76 10.58 0.35
CA PRO A 151 -21.45 11.54 1.21
C PRO A 151 -21.46 11.07 2.68
N GLY A 152 -20.97 11.92 3.57
CA GLY A 152 -20.95 11.63 5.00
C GLY A 152 -19.84 10.71 5.48
N TRP A 153 -18.86 10.36 4.64
CA TRP A 153 -17.71 9.56 5.05
C TRP A 153 -16.92 10.22 6.18
N GLN A 154 -16.57 9.41 7.18
CA GLN A 154 -15.72 9.83 8.30
C GLN A 154 -14.45 8.99 8.27
N ALA A 155 -13.29 9.63 8.15
CA ALA A 155 -12.01 8.93 8.28
C ALA A 155 -11.78 8.43 9.71
N PHE A 156 -11.10 7.31 9.86
CA PHE A 156 -10.59 6.86 11.15
C PHE A 156 -9.36 7.68 11.55
N ASN A 157 -9.22 7.99 12.83
CA ASN A 157 -8.10 8.74 13.42
C ASN A 157 -7.14 7.82 14.13
#